data_62869ba5267aa2c778913d4efab5161c
#
_entry.id   62869ba5267aa2c778913d4efab5161c
#
_cell.length_a   1.000
_cell.length_b   1.000
_cell.length_c   1.000
_cell.angle_alpha   90.00
_cell.angle_beta   90.00
_cell.angle_gamma   90.00
#
_symmetry.space_group_name_H-M   'P 1'
#
loop_
_entity.id
_entity.type
_entity.pdbx_description
1 polymer ?
#
loop_
_entity_poly.entity_id
_entity_poly.type
_entity_poly.pdbx_seq_one_letter_code
_entity_poly.pdbx_strand_id
1 'polypeptide(L)'
;MRKKIIITVAILISVAALSRLALPTALHKAGLHPDYNGPRYDIAAGKKALIIGSNHPTLNAPGKTDGDATGVAISEMTHPYYSFLDAGMQVDVASINGGDIPVDPMSLKFFIISEHDERYLEDPTLQAKMRNSLAIGNVDISQYDIIFIAGGWGAAYDLGYSPVLANKISEAYYADHQPIIAGVCHGVLGLINAKDRDGQLLITGRRMTGVTDKQIKELGVAITPMHPETELKKAGAQFEAKTAFRDFFATHVVIDDEKRFVTGQNQNSGLEAAHKVLMLLAQK
;
A
#
# COMPACT_ATOMS: atom_id res chain seq x y z
N MET A 1 27.93 45.34 7.66
CA MET A 1 26.99 44.35 8.21
C MET A 1 25.85 44.02 7.25
N ARG A 2 25.02 44.97 6.78
CA ARG A 2 23.84 44.68 5.91
C ARG A 2 24.16 43.89 4.62
N LYS A 3 25.22 44.22 3.87
CA LYS A 3 25.61 43.48 2.64
C LYS A 3 25.97 42.01 2.92
N LYS A 4 26.67 41.71 4.02
CA LYS A 4 27.02 40.34 4.37
C LYS A 4 25.77 39.54 4.73
N ILE A 5 24.82 40.12 5.45
CA ILE A 5 23.54 39.48 5.80
C ILE A 5 22.73 39.17 4.54
N ILE A 6 22.63 40.10 3.59
CA ILE A 6 21.91 39.91 2.32
C ILE A 6 22.53 38.76 1.52
N ILE A 7 23.87 38.73 1.42
CA ILE A 7 24.56 37.64 0.71
C ILE A 7 24.31 36.28 1.39
N THR A 8 24.41 36.22 2.73
CA THR A 8 24.15 34.97 3.47
C THR A 8 22.72 34.51 3.28
N VAL A 9 21.73 35.38 3.35
CA VAL A 9 20.32 35.05 3.12
C VAL A 9 20.09 34.58 1.67
N ALA A 10 20.69 35.23 0.68
CA ALA A 10 20.59 34.81 -0.72
C ALA A 10 21.22 33.43 -0.95
N ILE A 11 22.36 33.13 -0.34
CA ILE A 11 22.97 31.78 -0.39
C ILE A 11 22.06 30.72 0.25
N LEU A 12 21.51 31.00 1.43
CA LEU A 12 20.61 30.07 2.10
C LEU A 12 19.34 29.77 1.28
N ILE A 13 18.75 30.80 0.67
CA ILE A 13 17.60 30.65 -0.23
C ILE A 13 17.98 29.82 -1.46
N SER A 14 19.14 30.09 -2.07
CA SER A 14 19.62 29.34 -3.24
C SER A 14 19.89 27.87 -2.89
N VAL A 15 20.52 27.60 -1.76
CA VAL A 15 20.76 26.21 -1.27
C VAL A 15 19.42 25.50 -0.98
N ALA A 16 18.48 26.17 -0.34
CA ALA A 16 17.15 25.60 -0.08
C ALA A 16 16.40 25.29 -1.40
N ALA A 17 16.46 26.21 -2.38
CA ALA A 17 15.83 26.00 -3.68
C ALA A 17 16.49 24.85 -4.46
N LEU A 18 17.82 24.77 -4.48
CA LEU A 18 18.56 23.69 -5.12
C LEU A 18 18.28 22.34 -4.43
N SER A 19 18.24 22.31 -3.10
CA SER A 19 17.90 21.11 -2.34
C SER A 19 16.48 20.64 -2.67
N ARG A 20 15.53 21.56 -2.79
CA ARG A 20 14.13 21.23 -3.12
C ARG A 20 14.00 20.61 -4.52
N LEU A 21 14.82 21.04 -5.48
CA LEU A 21 14.83 20.48 -6.84
C LEU A 21 15.61 19.16 -6.93
N ALA A 22 16.72 19.04 -6.22
CA ALA A 22 17.62 17.89 -6.34
C ALA A 22 17.23 16.70 -5.48
N LEU A 23 16.57 16.91 -4.31
CA LEU A 23 16.28 15.87 -3.33
C LEU A 23 15.32 14.79 -3.88
N PRO A 24 14.17 15.12 -4.53
CA PRO A 24 13.30 14.11 -5.10
C PRO A 24 14.03 13.21 -6.11
N THR A 25 14.78 13.82 -7.03
CA THR A 25 15.56 13.10 -8.05
C THR A 25 16.62 12.18 -7.42
N ALA A 26 17.29 12.65 -6.36
CA ALA A 26 18.29 11.85 -5.66
C ALA A 26 17.67 10.64 -4.95
N LEU A 27 16.52 10.83 -4.30
CA LEU A 27 15.77 9.76 -3.64
C LEU A 27 15.21 8.75 -4.64
N HIS A 28 14.67 9.22 -5.77
CA HIS A 28 14.21 8.36 -6.85
C HIS A 28 15.36 7.48 -7.40
N LYS A 29 16.53 8.06 -7.66
CA LYS A 29 17.73 7.29 -8.05
C LYS A 29 18.20 6.32 -6.98
N ALA A 30 17.93 6.59 -5.72
CA ALA A 30 18.23 5.69 -4.61
C ALA A 30 17.20 4.55 -4.46
N GLY A 31 16.11 4.57 -5.24
CA GLY A 31 15.07 3.53 -5.25
C GLY A 31 13.74 3.93 -4.62
N LEU A 32 13.51 5.23 -4.40
CA LEU A 32 12.18 5.71 -4.01
C LEU A 32 11.26 5.70 -5.24
N HIS A 33 10.12 5.02 -5.17
CA HIS A 33 9.14 4.87 -6.24
C HIS A 33 9.77 4.49 -7.60
N PRO A 34 10.38 3.29 -7.70
CA PRO A 34 11.00 2.86 -8.94
C PRO A 34 10.01 2.85 -10.09
N ASP A 35 10.47 3.29 -11.27
CA ASP A 35 9.67 3.21 -12.49
C ASP A 35 9.36 1.77 -12.85
N TYR A 36 8.15 1.54 -13.36
CA TYR A 36 7.81 0.27 -13.95
C TYR A 36 8.13 0.26 -15.44
N ASN A 37 9.12 -0.56 -15.81
CA ASN A 37 9.59 -0.69 -17.20
C ASN A 37 9.10 -1.99 -17.88
N GLY A 38 8.16 -2.70 -17.26
CA GLY A 38 7.58 -3.93 -17.81
C GLY A 38 6.43 -3.66 -18.78
N PRO A 39 5.82 -4.74 -19.32
CA PRO A 39 4.66 -4.63 -20.19
C PRO A 39 3.46 -3.95 -19.51
N ARG A 40 2.72 -3.15 -20.27
CA ARG A 40 1.42 -2.61 -19.84
C ARG A 40 0.31 -3.47 -20.44
N TYR A 41 -0.80 -3.58 -19.74
CA TYR A 41 -1.91 -4.44 -20.12
C TYR A 41 -3.20 -3.61 -20.17
N ASP A 42 -3.91 -3.70 -21.29
CA ASP A 42 -5.29 -3.23 -21.41
C ASP A 42 -6.20 -4.36 -20.94
N ILE A 43 -7.10 -4.05 -20.04
CA ILE A 43 -8.01 -5.02 -19.45
C ILE A 43 -9.38 -4.91 -20.12
N ALA A 44 -10.02 -6.06 -20.35
CA ALA A 44 -11.34 -6.12 -20.96
C ALA A 44 -12.37 -5.24 -20.21
N ALA A 45 -13.24 -4.60 -20.97
CA ALA A 45 -14.28 -3.72 -20.40
C ALA A 45 -15.17 -4.48 -19.39
N GLY A 46 -15.60 -3.78 -18.34
CA GLY A 46 -16.46 -4.33 -17.29
C GLY A 46 -15.73 -4.96 -16.11
N LYS A 47 -14.40 -5.09 -16.17
CA LYS A 47 -13.59 -5.57 -15.05
C LYS A 47 -13.49 -4.53 -13.94
N LYS A 48 -13.52 -5.00 -12.68
CA LYS A 48 -13.53 -4.15 -11.50
C LYS A 48 -12.39 -4.47 -10.54
N ALA A 49 -11.82 -3.43 -9.95
CA ALA A 49 -10.87 -3.53 -8.86
C ALA A 49 -11.42 -2.85 -7.59
N LEU A 50 -11.16 -3.45 -6.44
CA LEU A 50 -11.41 -2.88 -5.12
C LEU A 50 -10.09 -2.60 -4.43
N ILE A 51 -9.86 -1.35 -4.00
CA ILE A 51 -8.73 -0.99 -3.17
C ILE A 51 -9.23 -0.77 -1.76
N ILE A 52 -8.59 -1.43 -0.79
CA ILE A 52 -8.99 -1.40 0.63
C ILE A 52 -7.91 -0.68 1.43
N GLY A 53 -8.30 0.34 2.19
CA GLY A 53 -7.43 1.08 3.11
C GLY A 53 -7.85 0.98 4.57
N SER A 54 -6.99 1.46 5.46
CA SER A 54 -7.23 1.57 6.89
C SER A 54 -8.08 2.80 7.24
N ASN A 55 -8.90 2.71 8.29
CA ASN A 55 -9.56 3.89 8.89
C ASN A 55 -8.75 4.46 10.07
N HIS A 56 -7.63 3.87 10.48
CA HIS A 56 -6.93 4.26 11.69
C HIS A 56 -6.07 5.51 11.46
N PRO A 57 -6.29 6.64 12.23
CA PRO A 57 -5.71 7.94 11.91
C PRO A 57 -4.46 8.31 12.72
N THR A 58 -4.05 7.50 13.72
CA THR A 58 -3.02 7.89 14.69
C THR A 58 -2.00 6.79 14.96
N LEU A 59 -0.72 7.18 15.12
CA LEU A 59 0.39 6.29 15.46
C LEU A 59 0.50 6.17 16.98
N ASN A 60 -0.36 5.34 17.57
CA ASN A 60 -0.51 5.24 19.01
C ASN A 60 0.52 4.30 19.64
N ALA A 61 1.15 4.72 20.73
CA ALA A 61 1.84 3.81 21.62
C ALA A 61 0.84 2.86 22.32
N PRO A 62 1.27 1.68 22.76
CA PRO A 62 0.39 0.74 23.47
C PRO A 62 -0.38 1.39 24.61
N GLY A 63 -1.71 1.27 24.58
CA GLY A 63 -2.61 1.85 25.60
C GLY A 63 -2.78 3.38 25.51
N LYS A 64 -2.33 4.01 24.44
CA LYS A 64 -2.50 5.45 24.17
C LYS A 64 -3.40 5.67 22.96
N THR A 65 -3.97 6.88 22.83
CA THR A 65 -4.83 7.30 21.74
C THR A 65 -4.47 8.68 21.18
N ASP A 66 -3.35 9.25 21.62
CA ASP A 66 -2.88 10.60 21.37
C ASP A 66 -1.58 10.64 20.52
N GLY A 67 -1.37 9.60 19.70
CA GLY A 67 -0.22 9.51 18.80
C GLY A 67 -0.28 10.50 17.65
N ASP A 68 0.84 10.66 16.96
CA ASP A 68 0.96 11.49 15.77
C ASP A 68 0.00 11.03 14.66
N ALA A 69 -0.40 11.95 13.79
CA ALA A 69 -1.25 11.63 12.65
C ALA A 69 -0.58 10.62 11.72
N THR A 70 -1.34 9.61 11.30
CA THR A 70 -0.93 8.61 10.33
C THR A 70 -2.12 8.17 9.48
N GLY A 71 -2.01 7.06 8.78
CA GLY A 71 -3.04 6.50 7.93
C GLY A 71 -2.43 5.60 6.87
N VAL A 72 -3.03 5.61 5.68
CA VAL A 72 -2.49 4.94 4.50
C VAL A 72 -1.30 5.72 3.94
N ALA A 73 -0.26 5.04 3.48
CA ALA A 73 0.77 5.67 2.66
C ALA A 73 0.17 5.97 1.28
N ILE A 74 0.17 7.23 0.86
CA ILE A 74 -0.61 7.65 -0.32
C ILE A 74 -0.25 6.87 -1.59
N SER A 75 1.03 6.59 -1.82
CA SER A 75 1.50 5.81 -2.98
C SER A 75 0.96 4.37 -3.02
N GLU A 76 0.59 3.82 -1.88
CA GLU A 76 0.00 2.48 -1.81
C GLU A 76 -1.49 2.47 -2.22
N MET A 77 -2.13 3.64 -2.25
CA MET A 77 -3.45 3.85 -2.85
C MET A 77 -3.35 4.25 -4.33
N THR A 78 -2.49 5.23 -4.63
CA THR A 78 -2.42 5.87 -5.94
C THR A 78 -1.81 4.97 -7.00
N HIS A 79 -0.75 4.23 -6.68
CA HIS A 79 -0.12 3.31 -7.61
C HIS A 79 -1.11 2.26 -8.15
N PRO A 80 -1.81 1.47 -7.31
CA PRO A 80 -2.80 0.53 -7.84
C PRO A 80 -4.01 1.24 -8.46
N TYR A 81 -4.51 2.34 -7.86
CA TYR A 81 -5.68 3.03 -8.36
C TYR A 81 -5.49 3.49 -9.81
N TYR A 82 -4.43 4.23 -10.07
CA TYR A 82 -4.19 4.74 -11.42
C TYR A 82 -3.71 3.65 -12.38
N SER A 83 -2.94 2.67 -11.92
CA SER A 83 -2.58 1.52 -12.77
C SER A 83 -3.81 0.76 -13.26
N PHE A 84 -4.80 0.52 -12.41
CA PHE A 84 -6.03 -0.18 -12.78
C PHE A 84 -6.96 0.71 -13.61
N LEU A 85 -7.09 1.99 -13.26
CA LEU A 85 -7.88 2.96 -14.01
C LEU A 85 -7.35 3.14 -15.43
N ASP A 86 -6.02 3.30 -15.58
CA ASP A 86 -5.36 3.49 -16.87
C ASP A 86 -5.35 2.21 -17.71
N ALA A 87 -5.52 1.04 -17.08
CA ALA A 87 -5.76 -0.25 -17.75
C ALA A 87 -7.22 -0.45 -18.19
N GLY A 88 -8.12 0.52 -17.99
CA GLY A 88 -9.52 0.48 -18.42
C GLY A 88 -10.48 -0.14 -17.40
N MET A 89 -10.07 -0.38 -16.16
CA MET A 89 -10.91 -0.97 -15.12
C MET A 89 -11.76 0.08 -14.40
N GLN A 90 -12.88 -0.35 -13.83
CA GLN A 90 -13.59 0.39 -12.81
C GLN A 90 -12.90 0.16 -11.45
N VAL A 91 -12.60 1.22 -10.71
CA VAL A 91 -11.90 1.11 -9.43
C VAL A 91 -12.74 1.71 -8.31
N ASP A 92 -13.09 0.90 -7.33
CA ASP A 92 -13.75 1.33 -6.11
C ASP A 92 -12.78 1.33 -4.92
N VAL A 93 -13.12 2.11 -3.88
CA VAL A 93 -12.32 2.26 -2.67
C VAL A 93 -13.18 1.90 -1.46
N ALA A 94 -12.66 1.04 -0.62
CA ALA A 94 -13.30 0.62 0.63
C ALA A 94 -12.36 0.77 1.82
N SER A 95 -12.92 0.75 3.00
CA SER A 95 -12.20 0.64 4.28
C SER A 95 -12.97 -0.25 5.24
N ILE A 96 -12.41 -0.53 6.39
CA ILE A 96 -13.04 -1.42 7.39
C ILE A 96 -14.45 -0.94 7.74
N ASN A 97 -14.60 0.36 8.03
CA ASN A 97 -15.86 0.94 8.51
C ASN A 97 -16.58 1.79 7.45
N GLY A 98 -15.96 2.01 6.29
CA GLY A 98 -16.40 3.05 5.36
C GLY A 98 -15.99 4.46 5.79
N GLY A 99 -16.37 5.47 5.02
CA GLY A 99 -16.05 6.86 5.30
C GLY A 99 -14.59 7.21 5.03
N ASP A 100 -13.99 8.01 5.89
CA ASP A 100 -12.67 8.58 5.65
C ASP A 100 -11.54 7.56 5.78
N ILE A 101 -10.66 7.55 4.79
CA ILE A 101 -9.36 6.87 4.82
C ILE A 101 -8.30 7.95 5.08
N PRO A 102 -7.77 8.04 6.31
CA PRO A 102 -6.74 9.01 6.63
C PRO A 102 -5.45 8.73 5.85
N VAL A 103 -4.77 9.80 5.43
CA VAL A 103 -3.49 9.72 4.72
C VAL A 103 -2.36 10.08 5.69
N ASP A 104 -1.30 9.29 5.69
CA ASP A 104 -0.09 9.59 6.45
C ASP A 104 0.55 10.88 5.93
N PRO A 105 0.69 11.94 6.78
CA PRO A 105 1.24 13.23 6.35
C PRO A 105 2.68 13.15 5.84
N MET A 106 3.46 12.15 6.28
CA MET A 106 4.83 11.96 5.79
C MET A 106 4.85 11.51 4.34
N SER A 107 3.85 10.70 3.93
CA SER A 107 3.76 10.21 2.54
C SER A 107 3.41 11.32 1.54
N LEU A 108 2.92 12.47 1.99
CA LEU A 108 2.61 13.65 1.17
C LEU A 108 3.75 14.67 1.09
N LYS A 109 4.92 14.41 1.68
CA LYS A 109 6.05 15.35 1.60
C LYS A 109 6.60 15.41 0.18
N PHE A 110 6.89 16.64 -0.31
CA PHE A 110 7.33 16.92 -1.68
C PHE A 110 8.53 16.08 -2.14
N PHE A 111 9.33 15.57 -1.23
CA PHE A 111 10.49 14.72 -1.53
C PHE A 111 10.18 13.22 -1.46
N ILE A 112 8.95 12.86 -1.09
CA ILE A 112 8.46 11.47 -1.00
C ILE A 112 7.47 11.15 -2.11
N ILE A 113 6.62 12.10 -2.53
CA ILE A 113 5.53 11.86 -3.47
C ILE A 113 6.04 11.39 -4.85
N SER A 114 5.27 10.48 -5.47
CA SER A 114 5.44 10.00 -6.85
C SER A 114 4.56 10.80 -7.83
N GLU A 115 4.72 10.58 -9.14
CA GLU A 115 3.82 11.16 -10.17
C GLU A 115 2.35 10.76 -9.95
N HIS A 116 2.09 9.54 -9.49
CA HIS A 116 0.74 9.09 -9.17
C HIS A 116 0.17 9.84 -7.96
N ASP A 117 1.02 10.18 -6.98
CA ASP A 117 0.62 10.98 -5.83
C ASP A 117 0.35 12.43 -6.21
N GLU A 118 1.13 13.00 -7.12
CA GLU A 118 0.87 14.32 -7.70
C GLU A 118 -0.47 14.34 -8.43
N ARG A 119 -0.78 13.29 -9.22
CA ARG A 119 -2.08 13.14 -9.88
C ARG A 119 -3.24 13.11 -8.85
N TYR A 120 -3.07 12.43 -7.72
CA TYR A 120 -4.06 12.42 -6.63
C TYR A 120 -4.33 13.81 -6.06
N LEU A 121 -3.30 14.65 -5.90
CA LEU A 121 -3.47 16.01 -5.36
C LEU A 121 -4.40 16.87 -6.23
N GLU A 122 -4.54 16.54 -7.51
CA GLU A 122 -5.39 17.22 -8.49
C GLU A 122 -6.66 16.43 -8.86
N ASP A 123 -6.85 15.21 -8.34
CA ASP A 123 -7.99 14.34 -8.66
C ASP A 123 -9.08 14.37 -7.59
N PRO A 124 -10.14 15.19 -7.76
CA PRO A 124 -11.24 15.25 -6.81
C PRO A 124 -12.02 13.92 -6.72
N THR A 125 -11.95 13.06 -7.75
CA THR A 125 -12.66 11.78 -7.78
C THR A 125 -12.06 10.80 -6.79
N LEU A 126 -10.75 10.57 -6.83
CA LEU A 126 -10.10 9.68 -5.87
C LEU A 126 -10.18 10.26 -4.46
N GLN A 127 -9.97 11.57 -4.30
CA GLN A 127 -10.13 12.24 -3.00
C GLN A 127 -11.54 12.04 -2.42
N ALA A 128 -12.59 12.13 -3.24
CA ALA A 128 -13.95 11.88 -2.80
C ALA A 128 -14.18 10.41 -2.43
N LYS A 129 -13.64 9.46 -3.20
CA LYS A 129 -13.70 8.02 -2.89
C LYS A 129 -12.98 7.68 -1.58
N MET A 130 -11.86 8.34 -1.28
CA MET A 130 -11.13 8.13 -0.02
C MET A 130 -11.87 8.74 1.18
N ARG A 131 -12.49 9.92 1.03
CA ARG A 131 -13.30 10.52 2.10
C ARG A 131 -14.61 9.78 2.36
N ASN A 132 -15.16 9.11 1.36
CA ASN A 132 -16.44 8.41 1.41
C ASN A 132 -16.27 6.96 0.94
N SER A 133 -15.28 6.26 1.47
CA SER A 133 -15.01 4.87 1.11
C SER A 133 -16.18 3.96 1.48
N LEU A 134 -16.31 2.86 0.77
CA LEU A 134 -17.32 1.85 1.07
C LEU A 134 -16.94 1.10 2.35
N ALA A 135 -17.91 0.82 3.22
CA ALA A 135 -17.68 -0.11 4.33
C ALA A 135 -17.53 -1.53 3.77
N ILE A 136 -16.40 -2.19 4.03
CA ILE A 136 -16.09 -3.51 3.45
C ILE A 136 -17.17 -4.56 3.76
N GLY A 137 -17.82 -4.46 4.90
CA GLY A 137 -18.92 -5.35 5.29
C GLY A 137 -20.12 -5.29 4.34
N ASN A 138 -20.34 -4.15 3.69
CA ASN A 138 -21.46 -3.91 2.77
C ASN A 138 -21.07 -4.16 1.29
N VAL A 139 -19.82 -4.47 1.01
CA VAL A 139 -19.33 -4.72 -0.35
C VAL A 139 -19.65 -6.16 -0.75
N ASP A 140 -20.25 -6.33 -1.92
CA ASP A 140 -20.30 -7.62 -2.60
C ASP A 140 -18.96 -7.86 -3.28
N ILE A 141 -18.07 -8.55 -2.57
CA ILE A 141 -16.69 -8.75 -3.01
C ILE A 141 -16.59 -9.67 -4.22
N SER A 142 -17.63 -10.46 -4.50
CA SER A 142 -17.68 -11.35 -5.66
C SER A 142 -17.79 -10.61 -7.00
N GLN A 143 -18.04 -9.29 -6.98
CA GLN A 143 -18.10 -8.47 -8.20
C GLN A 143 -16.73 -7.96 -8.68
N TYR A 144 -15.67 -8.16 -7.90
CA TYR A 144 -14.36 -7.59 -8.20
C TYR A 144 -13.38 -8.65 -8.70
N ASP A 145 -12.68 -8.34 -9.77
CA ASP A 145 -11.62 -9.19 -10.36
C ASP A 145 -10.28 -9.03 -9.66
N ILE A 146 -10.09 -7.90 -8.97
CA ILE A 146 -8.92 -7.57 -8.18
C ILE A 146 -9.35 -7.05 -6.82
N ILE A 147 -8.74 -7.59 -5.75
CA ILE A 147 -8.79 -7.05 -4.40
C ILE A 147 -7.37 -6.63 -4.03
N PHE A 148 -7.15 -5.34 -3.81
CA PHE A 148 -5.84 -4.79 -3.47
C PHE A 148 -5.90 -4.09 -2.12
N ILE A 149 -5.04 -4.49 -1.17
CA ILE A 149 -5.01 -3.95 0.18
C ILE A 149 -3.81 -3.02 0.32
N ALA A 150 -4.07 -1.73 0.48
CA ALA A 150 -3.07 -0.71 0.74
C ALA A 150 -2.65 -0.73 2.22
N GLY A 151 -1.39 -0.45 2.48
CA GLY A 151 -0.87 -0.39 3.84
C GLY A 151 -0.75 1.04 4.38
N GLY A 152 0.42 1.40 4.85
CA GLY A 152 0.67 2.55 5.72
C GLY A 152 0.57 2.13 7.19
N TRP A 153 0.98 3.02 8.11
CA TRP A 153 1.06 2.65 9.55
C TRP A 153 -0.30 2.40 10.16
N GLY A 154 -1.37 3.07 9.67
CA GLY A 154 -2.74 2.84 10.13
C GLY A 154 -3.18 1.38 9.99
N ALA A 155 -2.75 0.70 8.95
CA ALA A 155 -3.09 -0.70 8.67
C ALA A 155 -2.65 -1.68 9.77
N ALA A 156 -1.61 -1.33 10.54
CA ALA A 156 -1.16 -2.13 11.68
C ALA A 156 -2.14 -2.15 12.85
N TYR A 157 -3.10 -1.23 12.88
CA TYR A 157 -4.04 -1.07 14.00
C TYR A 157 -5.43 -1.64 13.73
N ASP A 158 -5.82 -1.84 12.47
CA ASP A 158 -7.19 -2.28 12.16
C ASP A 158 -7.30 -3.45 11.18
N LEU A 159 -6.47 -3.53 10.12
CA LEU A 159 -6.67 -4.53 9.07
C LEU A 159 -6.58 -5.96 9.59
N GLY A 160 -5.52 -6.29 10.34
CA GLY A 160 -5.32 -7.63 10.90
C GLY A 160 -6.30 -7.98 12.03
N TYR A 161 -6.96 -6.99 12.62
CA TYR A 161 -7.95 -7.19 13.67
C TYR A 161 -9.38 -7.33 13.16
N SER A 162 -9.63 -7.09 11.86
CA SER A 162 -10.98 -7.09 11.29
C SER A 162 -11.45 -8.50 10.89
N PRO A 163 -12.37 -9.12 11.63
CA PRO A 163 -12.97 -10.38 11.20
C PRO A 163 -13.83 -10.23 9.96
N VAL A 164 -14.38 -9.02 9.73
CA VAL A 164 -15.17 -8.73 8.54
C VAL A 164 -14.29 -8.76 7.31
N LEU A 165 -13.11 -8.12 7.35
CA LEU A 165 -12.16 -8.17 6.24
C LEU A 165 -11.67 -9.59 6.00
N ALA A 166 -11.31 -10.34 7.05
CA ALA A 166 -10.85 -11.72 6.93
C ALA A 166 -11.91 -12.61 6.23
N ASN A 167 -13.19 -12.46 6.60
CA ASN A 167 -14.28 -13.19 5.95
C ASN A 167 -14.46 -12.78 4.48
N LYS A 168 -14.34 -11.48 4.17
CA LYS A 168 -14.43 -10.98 2.79
C LYS A 168 -13.29 -11.48 1.91
N ILE A 169 -12.07 -11.59 2.44
CA ILE A 169 -10.94 -12.20 1.71
C ILE A 169 -11.19 -13.70 1.47
N SER A 170 -11.73 -14.41 2.47
CA SER A 170 -12.12 -15.81 2.30
C SER A 170 -13.21 -15.96 1.22
N GLU A 171 -14.23 -15.10 1.23
CA GLU A 171 -15.30 -15.06 0.22
C GLU A 171 -14.72 -14.80 -1.19
N ALA A 172 -13.83 -13.81 -1.34
CA ALA A 172 -13.16 -13.49 -2.59
C ALA A 172 -12.30 -14.67 -3.10
N TYR A 173 -11.60 -15.35 -2.21
CA TYR A 173 -10.76 -16.49 -2.59
C TYR A 173 -11.58 -17.61 -3.24
N TYR A 174 -12.81 -17.85 -2.77
CA TYR A 174 -13.70 -18.90 -3.27
C TYR A 174 -14.72 -18.43 -4.33
N ALA A 175 -14.67 -17.17 -4.75
CA ALA A 175 -15.52 -16.68 -5.84
C ALA A 175 -15.20 -17.41 -7.16
N ASP A 176 -16.22 -17.75 -7.96
CA ASP A 176 -16.11 -18.58 -9.15
C ASP A 176 -15.11 -18.02 -10.18
N HIS A 177 -15.06 -16.70 -10.34
CA HIS A 177 -14.13 -16.03 -11.28
C HIS A 177 -12.72 -15.87 -10.72
N GLN A 178 -12.49 -16.31 -9.47
CA GLN A 178 -11.18 -16.36 -8.81
C GLN A 178 -10.41 -15.03 -8.86
N PRO A 179 -10.87 -13.96 -8.20
CA PRO A 179 -10.17 -12.66 -8.20
C PRO A 179 -8.73 -12.81 -7.75
N ILE A 180 -7.86 -11.89 -8.23
CA ILE A 180 -6.50 -11.79 -7.73
C ILE A 180 -6.53 -10.95 -6.46
N ILE A 181 -5.93 -11.47 -5.39
CA ILE A 181 -5.87 -10.84 -4.09
C ILE A 181 -4.46 -10.31 -3.88
N ALA A 182 -4.32 -9.03 -3.60
CA ALA A 182 -3.04 -8.39 -3.45
C ALA A 182 -2.96 -7.54 -2.18
N GLY A 183 -1.76 -7.32 -1.71
CA GLY A 183 -1.49 -6.40 -0.61
C GLY A 183 -0.04 -5.91 -0.63
N VAL A 184 0.20 -4.72 -0.11
CA VAL A 184 1.53 -4.14 -0.05
C VAL A 184 1.84 -3.60 1.34
N CYS A 185 3.11 -3.69 1.76
CA CYS A 185 3.57 -3.13 3.03
C CYS A 185 2.77 -3.71 4.23
N HIS A 186 2.14 -2.86 5.06
CA HIS A 186 1.24 -3.27 6.13
C HIS A 186 -0.13 -3.76 5.63
N GLY A 187 -0.48 -3.50 4.37
CA GLY A 187 -1.73 -3.99 3.77
C GLY A 187 -1.86 -5.52 3.81
N VAL A 188 -0.74 -6.24 3.77
CA VAL A 188 -0.73 -7.71 3.87
C VAL A 188 -1.28 -8.23 5.19
N LEU A 189 -1.35 -7.40 6.24
CA LEU A 189 -1.99 -7.76 7.50
C LEU A 189 -3.49 -8.07 7.34
N GLY A 190 -4.15 -7.51 6.31
CA GLY A 190 -5.53 -7.86 5.98
C GLY A 190 -5.73 -9.31 5.52
N LEU A 191 -4.65 -10.05 5.24
CA LEU A 191 -4.68 -11.42 4.74
C LEU A 191 -4.49 -12.48 5.85
N ILE A 192 -3.90 -12.10 7.00
CA ILE A 192 -3.37 -13.05 8.00
C ILE A 192 -4.42 -13.91 8.69
N ASN A 193 -5.69 -13.50 8.70
CA ASN A 193 -6.79 -14.16 9.40
C ASN A 193 -7.85 -14.76 8.45
N ALA A 194 -7.68 -14.60 7.13
CA ALA A 194 -8.56 -15.22 6.15
C ALA A 194 -8.39 -16.75 6.17
N LYS A 195 -9.51 -17.48 6.12
CA LYS A 195 -9.52 -18.93 6.28
C LYS A 195 -10.10 -19.64 5.08
N ASP A 196 -9.62 -20.85 4.86
CA ASP A 196 -10.23 -21.80 3.94
C ASP A 196 -11.48 -22.48 4.54
N ARG A 197 -12.09 -23.37 3.75
CA ARG A 197 -13.31 -24.10 4.15
C ARG A 197 -13.08 -25.07 5.29
N ASP A 198 -11.83 -25.47 5.55
CA ASP A 198 -11.42 -26.37 6.64
C ASP A 198 -10.97 -25.58 7.87
N GLY A 199 -11.05 -24.25 7.84
CA GLY A 199 -10.68 -23.36 8.94
C GLY A 199 -9.20 -23.08 9.05
N GLN A 200 -8.37 -23.52 8.07
CA GLN A 200 -6.95 -23.22 8.01
C GLN A 200 -6.74 -21.81 7.44
N LEU A 201 -5.65 -21.16 7.81
CA LEU A 201 -5.32 -19.83 7.25
C LEU A 201 -4.96 -19.98 5.77
N LEU A 202 -5.59 -19.17 4.91
CA LEU A 202 -5.39 -19.21 3.46
C LEU A 202 -3.93 -18.99 3.04
N ILE A 203 -3.18 -18.26 3.85
CA ILE A 203 -1.79 -17.92 3.54
C ILE A 203 -0.77 -18.95 4.04
N THR A 204 -1.20 -19.98 4.78
CA THR A 204 -0.31 -21.05 5.27
C THR A 204 0.40 -21.74 4.09
N GLY A 205 1.74 -21.80 4.16
CA GLY A 205 2.58 -22.41 3.13
C GLY A 205 2.76 -21.57 1.85
N ARG A 206 2.10 -20.43 1.70
CA ARG A 206 2.23 -19.56 0.52
C ARG A 206 3.45 -18.67 0.61
N ARG A 207 4.09 -18.44 -0.52
CA ARG A 207 5.17 -17.47 -0.65
C ARG A 207 4.58 -16.06 -0.60
N MET A 208 5.07 -15.24 0.31
CA MET A 208 4.55 -13.88 0.55
C MET A 208 5.66 -12.92 0.98
N THR A 209 5.43 -11.63 0.79
CA THR A 209 6.27 -10.55 1.32
C THR A 209 5.41 -9.46 1.95
N GLY A 210 6.03 -8.62 2.72
CA GLY A 210 5.48 -7.42 3.37
C GLY A 210 6.61 -6.61 3.97
N VAL A 211 6.31 -5.52 4.66
CA VAL A 211 7.36 -4.70 5.28
C VAL A 211 8.15 -5.53 6.30
N THR A 212 9.48 -5.38 6.24
CA THR A 212 10.38 -6.12 7.12
C THR A 212 10.45 -5.51 8.51
N ASP A 213 10.70 -6.35 9.53
CA ASP A 213 10.95 -5.87 10.89
C ASP A 213 12.18 -4.93 10.95
N LYS A 214 13.15 -5.14 10.04
CA LYS A 214 14.28 -4.23 9.88
C LYS A 214 13.83 -2.84 9.42
N GLN A 215 12.96 -2.74 8.40
CA GLN A 215 12.44 -1.45 7.93
C GLN A 215 11.66 -0.72 9.03
N ILE A 216 10.81 -1.44 9.78
CA ILE A 216 10.04 -0.89 10.90
C ILE A 216 10.97 -0.28 11.95
N LYS A 217 12.04 -1.01 12.31
CA LYS A 217 13.06 -0.54 13.26
C LYS A 217 13.83 0.68 12.72
N GLU A 218 14.22 0.66 11.45
CA GLU A 218 14.95 1.75 10.79
C GLU A 218 14.15 3.05 10.72
N LEU A 219 12.82 2.95 10.64
CA LEU A 219 11.90 4.09 10.59
C LEU A 219 11.40 4.54 11.98
N GLY A 220 11.77 3.81 13.04
CA GLY A 220 11.42 4.18 14.41
C GLY A 220 9.94 3.96 14.76
N VAL A 221 9.22 3.12 14.02
CA VAL A 221 7.77 2.88 14.18
C VAL A 221 7.44 1.52 14.81
N ALA A 222 8.38 0.95 15.56
CA ALA A 222 8.20 -0.32 16.26
C ALA A 222 7.11 -0.32 17.35
N ILE A 223 6.48 0.84 17.60
CA ILE A 223 5.32 0.98 18.50
C ILE A 223 4.02 0.44 17.88
N THR A 224 3.98 0.19 16.57
CA THR A 224 2.80 -0.39 15.90
C THR A 224 2.51 -1.78 16.45
N PRO A 225 1.21 -2.14 16.65
CA PRO A 225 0.84 -3.38 17.34
C PRO A 225 1.07 -4.64 16.52
N MET A 226 1.11 -4.54 15.18
CA MET A 226 1.35 -5.65 14.25
C MET A 226 2.45 -5.32 13.27
N HIS A 227 3.40 -6.24 13.10
CA HIS A 227 4.49 -6.15 12.14
C HIS A 227 4.31 -7.21 11.04
N PRO A 228 4.20 -6.84 9.75
CA PRO A 228 3.88 -7.74 8.67
C PRO A 228 4.79 -8.98 8.56
N GLU A 229 6.11 -8.81 8.60
CA GLU A 229 7.03 -9.95 8.57
C GLU A 229 6.75 -10.95 9.69
N THR A 230 6.64 -10.45 10.92
CA THR A 230 6.35 -11.26 12.11
C THR A 230 4.99 -11.97 11.99
N GLU A 231 3.93 -11.26 11.62
CA GLU A 231 2.57 -11.83 11.58
C GLU A 231 2.38 -12.78 10.38
N LEU A 232 2.98 -12.52 9.21
CA LEU A 232 2.97 -13.45 8.08
C LEU A 232 3.66 -14.77 8.43
N LYS A 233 4.84 -14.72 9.06
CA LYS A 233 5.57 -15.92 9.53
C LYS A 233 4.75 -16.69 10.56
N LYS A 234 4.13 -16.00 11.51
CA LYS A 234 3.27 -16.60 12.54
C LYS A 234 2.04 -17.27 11.93
N ALA A 235 1.47 -16.70 10.86
CA ALA A 235 0.36 -17.30 10.11
C ALA A 235 0.80 -18.44 9.17
N GLY A 236 2.08 -18.83 9.19
CA GLY A 236 2.61 -19.97 8.43
C GLY A 236 2.99 -19.65 6.97
N ALA A 237 3.03 -18.38 6.55
CA ALA A 237 3.49 -18.03 5.22
C ALA A 237 5.01 -18.24 5.08
N GLN A 238 5.44 -18.57 3.86
CA GLN A 238 6.85 -18.59 3.47
C GLN A 238 7.26 -17.15 3.13
N PHE A 239 7.74 -16.43 4.15
CA PHE A 239 8.09 -15.02 4.00
C PHE A 239 9.37 -14.84 3.22
N GLU A 240 9.33 -13.98 2.21
CA GLU A 240 10.49 -13.59 1.40
C GLU A 240 10.67 -12.06 1.49
N ALA A 241 11.92 -11.61 1.50
CA ALA A 241 12.23 -10.19 1.46
C ALA A 241 13.57 -9.93 0.78
N LYS A 242 13.73 -8.75 0.22
CA LYS A 242 15.02 -8.20 -0.15
C LYS A 242 15.48 -7.20 0.89
N THR A 243 16.77 -7.01 1.00
CA THR A 243 17.38 -6.04 1.90
C THR A 243 18.28 -5.07 1.14
N ALA A 244 18.39 -3.85 1.67
CA ALA A 244 19.30 -2.81 1.20
C ALA A 244 19.98 -2.14 2.37
N PHE A 245 20.82 -1.10 2.12
CA PHE A 245 21.39 -0.28 3.20
C PHE A 245 20.32 0.22 4.17
N ARG A 246 19.18 0.67 3.62
CA ARG A 246 17.90 0.81 4.33
C ARG A 246 16.83 0.04 3.57
N ASP A 247 16.08 -0.82 4.25
CA ASP A 247 15.05 -1.65 3.61
C ASP A 247 13.90 -0.83 3.00
N PHE A 248 13.78 0.42 3.40
CA PHE A 248 12.91 1.40 2.72
C PHE A 248 13.15 1.47 1.21
N PHE A 249 14.40 1.27 0.74
CA PHE A 249 14.76 1.27 -0.68
C PHE A 249 14.81 -0.12 -1.31
N ALA A 250 14.58 -1.18 -0.53
CA ALA A 250 14.54 -2.55 -1.04
C ALA A 250 13.15 -2.88 -1.55
N THR A 251 13.00 -3.13 -2.85
CA THR A 251 11.73 -3.54 -3.45
C THR A 251 11.69 -5.03 -3.69
N HIS A 252 10.54 -5.64 -3.40
CA HIS A 252 10.28 -7.03 -3.71
C HIS A 252 8.79 -7.24 -3.93
N VAL A 253 8.44 -8.01 -4.96
CA VAL A 253 7.06 -8.43 -5.23
C VAL A 253 7.05 -9.94 -5.40
N VAL A 254 6.21 -10.61 -4.66
CA VAL A 254 6.00 -12.05 -4.69
C VAL A 254 4.65 -12.36 -5.27
N ILE A 255 4.61 -13.28 -6.23
CA ILE A 255 3.40 -13.97 -6.69
C ILE A 255 3.46 -15.36 -6.09
N ASP A 256 2.38 -15.79 -5.41
CA ASP A 256 2.31 -17.15 -4.88
C ASP A 256 2.23 -18.20 -6.00
N ASP A 257 2.49 -19.46 -5.67
CA ASP A 257 2.59 -20.53 -6.67
C ASP A 257 1.25 -20.80 -7.37
N GLU A 258 0.12 -20.52 -6.74
CA GLU A 258 -1.21 -20.63 -7.33
C GLU A 258 -1.62 -19.39 -8.16
N LYS A 259 -0.80 -18.34 -8.18
CA LYS A 259 -1.08 -17.05 -8.85
C LYS A 259 -2.37 -16.39 -8.38
N ARG A 260 -2.71 -16.59 -7.10
CA ARG A 260 -3.90 -16.04 -6.45
C ARG A 260 -3.56 -14.84 -5.56
N PHE A 261 -2.34 -14.82 -5.00
CA PHE A 261 -1.87 -13.74 -4.15
C PHE A 261 -0.66 -13.03 -4.77
N VAL A 262 -0.71 -11.70 -4.75
CA VAL A 262 0.41 -10.82 -5.13
C VAL A 262 0.72 -9.94 -3.95
N THR A 263 1.92 -10.01 -3.42
CA THR A 263 2.32 -9.17 -2.28
C THR A 263 3.55 -8.34 -2.59
N GLY A 264 3.57 -7.10 -2.11
CA GLY A 264 4.68 -6.15 -2.23
C GLY A 264 5.30 -5.81 -0.88
N GLN A 265 6.62 -5.71 -0.85
CA GLN A 265 7.37 -5.55 0.41
C GLN A 265 7.08 -4.23 1.11
N ASN A 266 7.01 -3.12 0.38
CA ASN A 266 6.82 -1.78 0.92
C ASN A 266 6.17 -0.86 -0.12
N GLN A 267 6.00 0.42 0.20
CA GLN A 267 5.40 1.42 -0.69
C GLN A 267 6.10 1.52 -2.06
N ASN A 268 7.41 1.27 -2.14
CA ASN A 268 8.18 1.29 -3.39
C ASN A 268 7.90 0.07 -4.27
N SER A 269 7.28 -0.97 -3.71
CA SER A 269 6.86 -2.17 -4.44
C SER A 269 5.44 -2.04 -5.02
N GLY A 270 4.70 -0.97 -4.67
CA GLY A 270 3.27 -0.83 -4.99
C GLY A 270 2.98 -0.79 -6.48
N LEU A 271 3.78 -0.03 -7.25
CA LEU A 271 3.61 0.09 -8.70
C LEU A 271 3.87 -1.25 -9.41
N GLU A 272 4.96 -1.93 -9.09
CA GLU A 272 5.28 -3.25 -9.63
C GLU A 272 4.20 -4.28 -9.23
N ALA A 273 3.72 -4.27 -7.99
CA ALA A 273 2.67 -5.17 -7.54
C ALA A 273 1.38 -4.97 -8.35
N ALA A 274 0.95 -3.72 -8.57
CA ALA A 274 -0.22 -3.40 -9.37
C ALA A 274 -0.09 -3.93 -10.81
N HIS A 275 1.06 -3.74 -11.46
CA HIS A 275 1.30 -4.25 -12.81
C HIS A 275 1.38 -5.79 -12.87
N LYS A 276 1.91 -6.46 -11.84
CA LYS A 276 1.89 -7.94 -11.76
C LYS A 276 0.46 -8.48 -11.58
N VAL A 277 -0.39 -7.76 -10.86
CA VAL A 277 -1.82 -8.08 -10.76
C VAL A 277 -2.49 -7.96 -12.12
N LEU A 278 -2.26 -6.85 -12.86
CA LEU A 278 -2.78 -6.68 -14.23
C LEU A 278 -2.28 -7.76 -15.19
N MET A 279 -0.99 -8.12 -15.10
CA MET A 279 -0.41 -9.22 -15.89
C MET A 279 -1.17 -10.53 -15.67
N LEU A 280 -1.43 -10.89 -14.42
CA LEU A 280 -2.14 -12.12 -14.08
C LEU A 280 -3.60 -12.07 -14.55
N LEU A 281 -4.26 -10.92 -14.42
CA LEU A 281 -5.65 -10.75 -14.88
C LEU A 281 -5.75 -10.85 -16.41
N ALA A 282 -4.80 -10.28 -17.15
CA ALA A 282 -4.77 -10.35 -18.61
C ALA A 282 -4.49 -11.76 -19.16
N GLN A 283 -4.04 -12.70 -18.31
CA GLN A 283 -3.78 -14.09 -18.67
C GLN A 283 -4.99 -15.02 -18.40
N LYS A 284 -6.05 -14.50 -17.77
CA LYS A 284 -7.30 -15.21 -17.52
C LYS A 284 -8.28 -15.04 -18.67
#